data_7afe6fd3bf3d564c1a8872c58bdd7026
#
_entry.id   7afe6fd3bf3d564c1a8872c58bdd7026
#
_cell.length_a   1.000
_cell.length_b   1.000
_cell.length_c   1.000
_cell.angle_alpha   90.00
_cell.angle_beta   90.00
_cell.angle_gamma   90.00
#
_symmetry.space_group_name_H-M   'P 1'
#
loop_
_entity.id
_entity.type
_entity.pdbx_description
1 polymer ?
#
loop_
_entity_poly.entity_id
_entity_poly.type
_entity_poly.pdbx_seq_one_letter_code
_entity_poly.pdbx_strand_id
1 'polypeptide(L)'
;MSSLEAFPVLPVASNSGQAFRETTADGYSLGGFCWRHQVPDATRPLVIINAATSVRCSYYARFAQYLFAHGFEVITYDYRGIGESRPASMRHFKASWTDWGALDFEAMLQRAQRLFPGQPIDVVGHSFGGCAAGLAPSADQLRRLVTVGAQFAYWRDYAADSRWQLFGKWHVLMPLLTRVFGYFPGKRLGWLEDTPAGVVQDWSTPSAAYEQRPSARALVDLPFARVRARTLAISLSDDPFGTVAAIERLLGYFEASERSHLRIAPGDIDESRIGHFAFFHSRFQPRLWPIALHWLQQGQLAEGTPGRLISPGA
;
A
#
# COMPACT_ATOMS: atom_id res chain seq x y z
N MET A 1 -33.48 2.51 15.47
CA MET A 1 -32.62 1.34 15.70
C MET A 1 -32.70 0.50 14.42
N SER A 2 -31.86 0.79 13.46
CA SER A 2 -31.76 0.03 12.21
C SER A 2 -30.60 -0.95 12.38
N SER A 3 -30.93 -2.22 12.35
CA SER A 3 -30.02 -3.34 12.46
C SER A 3 -29.05 -3.33 11.26
N LEU A 4 -27.76 -3.16 11.54
CA LEU A 4 -26.71 -3.53 10.61
C LEU A 4 -26.90 -5.05 10.30
N GLU A 5 -27.40 -5.36 9.12
CA GLU A 5 -27.43 -6.76 8.67
C GLU A 5 -26.00 -7.27 8.67
N ALA A 6 -25.77 -8.26 9.54
CA ALA A 6 -24.51 -8.98 9.58
C ALA A 6 -24.35 -9.70 8.24
N PHE A 7 -23.38 -9.27 7.42
CA PHE A 7 -23.05 -10.00 6.20
C PHE A 7 -22.69 -11.43 6.56
N PRO A 8 -23.25 -12.44 5.86
CA PRO A 8 -22.98 -13.82 6.15
C PRO A 8 -21.46 -14.09 6.00
N VAL A 9 -20.85 -14.62 7.04
CA VAL A 9 -19.50 -15.15 6.99
C VAL A 9 -19.57 -16.42 6.13
N LEU A 10 -19.26 -16.28 4.84
CA LEU A 10 -19.15 -17.42 3.94
C LEU A 10 -18.01 -18.32 4.45
N PRO A 11 -18.20 -19.67 4.47
CA PRO A 11 -17.12 -20.57 4.85
C PRO A 11 -15.95 -20.38 3.90
N VAL A 12 -14.81 -20.02 4.46
CA VAL A 12 -13.57 -19.77 3.72
C VAL A 12 -13.11 -21.13 3.15
N ALA A 13 -13.35 -21.37 1.88
CA ALA A 13 -12.66 -22.42 1.15
C ALA A 13 -11.15 -22.15 1.25
N SER A 14 -10.36 -23.16 1.59
CA SER A 14 -8.90 -23.10 1.77
C SER A 14 -8.19 -22.94 0.40
N ASN A 15 -8.41 -21.82 -0.28
CA ASN A 15 -7.68 -21.48 -1.48
C ASN A 15 -6.58 -20.49 -1.12
N SER A 16 -5.40 -21.01 -0.79
CA SER A 16 -4.17 -20.24 -0.81
C SER A 16 -3.97 -19.72 -2.24
N GLY A 17 -3.65 -18.43 -2.38
CA GLY A 17 -3.36 -17.86 -3.71
C GLY A 17 -2.31 -18.66 -4.46
N GLN A 18 -2.46 -18.79 -5.76
CA GLN A 18 -1.50 -19.48 -6.62
C GLN A 18 -0.22 -18.64 -6.75
N ALA A 19 0.91 -19.20 -6.41
CA ALA A 19 2.20 -18.54 -6.56
C ALA A 19 2.50 -18.28 -8.04
N PHE A 20 3.14 -17.13 -8.33
CA PHE A 20 3.58 -16.78 -9.68
C PHE A 20 4.93 -16.06 -9.68
N ARG A 21 5.54 -16.00 -10.86
CA ARG A 21 6.65 -15.11 -11.18
C ARG A 21 6.21 -14.17 -12.29
N GLU A 22 6.73 -12.92 -12.25
CA GLU A 22 6.53 -11.91 -13.28
C GLU A 22 7.85 -11.18 -13.54
N THR A 23 8.13 -10.91 -14.81
CA THR A 23 9.36 -10.21 -15.19
C THR A 23 9.04 -8.74 -15.47
N THR A 24 9.75 -7.84 -14.81
CA THR A 24 9.66 -6.39 -15.03
C THR A 24 10.32 -5.98 -16.34
N ALA A 25 10.06 -4.76 -16.80
CA ALA A 25 10.62 -4.23 -18.06
C ALA A 25 12.17 -4.22 -18.10
N ASP A 26 12.80 -4.11 -16.93
CA ASP A 26 14.26 -4.17 -16.77
C ASP A 26 14.80 -5.58 -16.51
N GLY A 27 13.95 -6.62 -16.65
CA GLY A 27 14.32 -8.03 -16.56
C GLY A 27 14.38 -8.59 -15.13
N TYR A 28 13.94 -7.85 -14.09
CA TYR A 28 13.91 -8.37 -12.74
C TYR A 28 12.72 -9.31 -12.52
N SER A 29 12.94 -10.43 -11.79
CA SER A 29 11.89 -11.40 -11.49
C SER A 29 11.21 -11.10 -10.15
N LEU A 30 9.95 -10.76 -10.20
CA LEU A 30 9.09 -10.57 -9.02
C LEU A 30 8.33 -11.85 -8.68
N GLY A 31 8.10 -12.09 -7.39
CA GLY A 31 7.27 -13.18 -6.90
C GLY A 31 6.03 -12.64 -6.21
N GLY A 32 4.93 -13.41 -6.32
CA GLY A 32 3.66 -13.05 -5.72
C GLY A 32 2.65 -14.17 -5.74
N PHE A 33 1.41 -13.84 -5.36
CA PHE A 33 0.28 -14.77 -5.28
C PHE A 33 -0.94 -14.17 -5.96
N CYS A 34 -1.68 -15.03 -6.68
CA CYS A 34 -2.90 -14.67 -7.38
C CYS A 34 -4.06 -15.56 -6.93
N TRP A 35 -5.15 -14.94 -6.50
CA TRP A 35 -6.44 -15.58 -6.27
C TRP A 35 -7.30 -15.35 -7.49
N ARG A 36 -7.64 -16.42 -8.20
CA ARG A 36 -8.40 -16.37 -9.45
C ARG A 36 -9.60 -17.31 -9.39
N HIS A 37 -10.76 -16.80 -9.79
CA HIS A 37 -11.97 -17.63 -9.93
C HIS A 37 -11.86 -18.54 -11.16
N GLN A 38 -12.44 -19.73 -11.05
CA GLN A 38 -12.41 -20.72 -12.15
C GLN A 38 -13.26 -20.28 -13.35
N VAL A 39 -14.39 -19.61 -13.08
CA VAL A 39 -15.29 -19.11 -14.11
C VAL A 39 -14.86 -17.67 -14.48
N PRO A 40 -14.42 -17.44 -15.70
CA PRO A 40 -14.08 -16.10 -16.16
C PRO A 40 -15.30 -15.16 -16.15
N ASP A 41 -15.11 -13.94 -15.71
CA ASP A 41 -16.13 -12.89 -15.72
C ASP A 41 -15.45 -11.54 -15.98
N ALA A 42 -15.64 -10.97 -17.14
CA ALA A 42 -15.01 -9.72 -17.54
C ALA A 42 -15.48 -8.49 -16.72
N THR A 43 -16.59 -8.63 -16.00
CA THR A 43 -17.12 -7.55 -15.14
C THR A 43 -16.55 -7.61 -13.73
N ARG A 44 -15.94 -8.73 -13.35
CA ARG A 44 -15.37 -8.92 -12.01
C ARG A 44 -14.13 -8.05 -11.84
N PRO A 45 -14.07 -7.19 -10.83
CA PRO A 45 -12.89 -6.35 -10.62
C PRO A 45 -11.70 -7.16 -10.10
N LEU A 46 -10.51 -6.72 -10.50
CA LEU A 46 -9.25 -7.18 -9.94
C LEU A 46 -8.72 -6.19 -8.91
N VAL A 47 -8.26 -6.67 -7.76
CA VAL A 47 -7.54 -5.84 -6.78
C VAL A 47 -6.07 -6.22 -6.74
N ILE A 48 -5.19 -5.25 -6.90
CA ILE A 48 -3.75 -5.39 -6.63
C ILE A 48 -3.46 -4.80 -5.25
N ILE A 49 -2.81 -5.56 -4.38
CA ILE A 49 -2.42 -5.09 -3.04
C ILE A 49 -0.94 -4.70 -3.06
N ASN A 50 -0.68 -3.41 -2.90
CA ASN A 50 0.65 -2.81 -2.77
C ASN A 50 1.07 -2.78 -1.30
N ALA A 51 2.13 -3.51 -0.96
CA ALA A 51 2.62 -3.64 0.40
C ALA A 51 3.26 -2.34 0.94
N ALA A 52 3.34 -2.22 2.26
CA ALA A 52 4.16 -1.20 2.91
C ALA A 52 5.66 -1.46 2.67
N THR A 53 6.48 -0.43 2.88
CA THR A 53 7.93 -0.53 2.75
C THR A 53 8.46 -1.70 3.60
N SER A 54 9.14 -2.64 2.93
CA SER A 54 9.81 -3.79 3.56
C SER A 54 8.88 -4.70 4.35
N VAL A 55 7.61 -4.80 3.93
CA VAL A 55 6.62 -5.76 4.42
C VAL A 55 6.34 -6.77 3.31
N ARG A 56 6.32 -8.06 3.66
CA ARG A 56 6.01 -9.12 2.69
C ARG A 56 4.56 -9.10 2.27
N CYS A 57 4.30 -9.46 1.03
CA CYS A 57 2.94 -9.62 0.50
C CYS A 57 2.12 -10.68 1.27
N SER A 58 2.77 -11.68 1.86
CA SER A 58 2.12 -12.69 2.69
C SER A 58 1.42 -12.12 3.94
N TYR A 59 1.83 -10.93 4.41
CA TYR A 59 1.14 -10.22 5.49
C TYR A 59 -0.31 -9.89 5.13
N TYR A 60 -0.58 -9.65 3.87
CA TYR A 60 -1.90 -9.28 3.34
C TYR A 60 -2.73 -10.47 2.88
N ALA A 61 -2.23 -11.70 2.98
CA ALA A 61 -2.87 -12.89 2.41
C ALA A 61 -4.31 -13.12 2.92
N ARG A 62 -4.58 -12.87 4.22
CA ARG A 62 -5.93 -13.00 4.78
C ARG A 62 -6.90 -11.94 4.26
N PHE A 63 -6.42 -10.71 4.07
CA PHE A 63 -7.20 -9.64 3.47
C PHE A 63 -7.44 -9.91 1.98
N ALA A 64 -6.44 -10.42 1.26
CA ALA A 64 -6.59 -10.85 -0.13
C ALA A 64 -7.65 -11.95 -0.26
N GLN A 65 -7.62 -12.95 0.63
CA GLN A 65 -8.61 -14.01 0.65
C GLN A 65 -10.03 -13.50 0.99
N TYR A 66 -10.12 -12.51 1.89
CA TYR A 66 -11.37 -11.84 2.19
C TYR A 66 -11.95 -11.15 0.94
N LEU A 67 -11.16 -10.38 0.21
CA LEU A 67 -11.60 -9.74 -1.04
C LEU A 67 -11.99 -10.77 -2.10
N PHE A 68 -11.21 -11.85 -2.25
CA PHE A 68 -11.52 -12.95 -3.15
C PHE A 68 -12.87 -13.60 -2.83
N ALA A 69 -13.16 -13.89 -1.55
CA ALA A 69 -14.43 -14.43 -1.11
C ALA A 69 -15.62 -13.48 -1.38
N HIS A 70 -15.35 -12.18 -1.58
CA HIS A 70 -16.37 -11.17 -1.92
C HIS A 70 -16.38 -10.81 -3.43
N GLY A 71 -15.88 -11.71 -4.28
CA GLY A 71 -16.06 -11.62 -5.72
C GLY A 71 -15.00 -10.82 -6.47
N PHE A 72 -13.83 -10.57 -5.90
CA PHE A 72 -12.71 -9.94 -6.60
C PHE A 72 -11.71 -11.00 -7.07
N GLU A 73 -11.04 -10.75 -8.19
CA GLU A 73 -9.73 -11.34 -8.43
C GLU A 73 -8.69 -10.57 -7.60
N VAL A 74 -7.65 -11.24 -7.08
CA VAL A 74 -6.67 -10.54 -6.22
C VAL A 74 -5.24 -10.91 -6.59
N ILE A 75 -4.36 -9.92 -6.65
CA ILE A 75 -2.92 -10.09 -6.79
C ILE A 75 -2.23 -9.46 -5.57
N THR A 76 -1.32 -10.22 -4.95
CA THR A 76 -0.32 -9.71 -4.02
C THR A 76 1.05 -10.06 -4.52
N TYR A 77 2.04 -9.20 -4.28
CA TYR A 77 3.41 -9.42 -4.73
C TYR A 77 4.40 -8.73 -3.80
N ASP A 78 5.63 -9.20 -3.82
CA ASP A 78 6.73 -8.55 -3.13
C ASP A 78 7.50 -7.65 -4.09
N TYR A 79 7.81 -6.44 -3.67
CA TYR A 79 8.73 -5.57 -4.39
C TYR A 79 10.11 -6.19 -4.50
N ARG A 80 10.89 -5.83 -5.52
CA ARG A 80 12.27 -6.26 -5.67
C ARG A 80 13.07 -6.06 -4.38
N GLY A 81 13.79 -7.07 -3.96
CA GLY A 81 14.55 -7.08 -2.70
C GLY A 81 13.78 -7.62 -1.50
N ILE A 82 12.47 -7.82 -1.58
CA ILE A 82 11.62 -8.26 -0.47
C ILE A 82 11.09 -9.68 -0.74
N GLY A 83 10.92 -10.47 0.31
CA GLY A 83 10.19 -11.72 0.35
C GLY A 83 10.47 -12.65 -0.84
N GLU A 84 9.43 -12.94 -1.63
CA GLU A 84 9.49 -13.79 -2.83
C GLU A 84 10.30 -13.17 -3.98
N SER A 85 10.53 -11.85 -3.94
CA SER A 85 11.32 -11.10 -4.92
C SER A 85 12.73 -10.77 -4.41
N ARG A 86 13.20 -11.48 -3.36
CA ARG A 86 14.52 -11.25 -2.76
C ARG A 86 15.64 -11.84 -3.64
N PRO A 87 16.72 -11.10 -3.93
CA PRO A 87 17.89 -11.64 -4.61
C PRO A 87 18.70 -12.54 -3.66
N ALA A 88 19.62 -13.33 -4.21
CA ALA A 88 20.52 -14.16 -3.44
C ALA A 88 21.38 -13.36 -2.43
N SER A 89 21.74 -12.10 -2.76
CA SER A 89 22.47 -11.19 -1.88
C SER A 89 21.84 -9.80 -1.93
N MET A 90 21.64 -9.22 -0.75
CA MET A 90 21.20 -7.82 -0.63
C MET A 90 22.35 -6.81 -0.72
N ARG A 91 23.60 -7.27 -0.53
CA ARG A 91 24.77 -6.40 -0.60
C ARG A 91 24.95 -5.92 -2.04
N HIS A 92 25.02 -4.60 -2.24
CA HIS A 92 25.09 -3.94 -3.54
C HIS A 92 23.87 -4.12 -4.45
N PHE A 93 22.78 -4.71 -3.94
CA PHE A 93 21.53 -4.77 -4.68
C PHE A 93 20.92 -3.37 -4.81
N LYS A 94 20.67 -2.98 -6.05
CA LYS A 94 20.11 -1.65 -6.36
C LYS A 94 18.58 -1.77 -6.48
N ALA A 95 17.87 -1.04 -5.66
CA ALA A 95 16.43 -0.82 -5.75
C ALA A 95 16.07 0.44 -4.99
N SER A 96 15.07 1.15 -5.46
CA SER A 96 14.57 2.40 -4.91
C SER A 96 13.06 2.38 -4.78
N TRP A 97 12.45 3.36 -4.14
CA TRP A 97 11.00 3.54 -4.12
C TRP A 97 10.45 3.81 -5.53
N THR A 98 11.18 4.55 -6.35
CA THR A 98 10.79 4.78 -7.74
C THR A 98 10.75 3.48 -8.54
N ASP A 99 11.75 2.58 -8.39
CA ASP A 99 11.72 1.28 -9.03
C ASP A 99 10.52 0.44 -8.57
N TRP A 100 10.17 0.48 -7.29
CA TRP A 100 9.02 -0.24 -6.76
C TRP A 100 7.68 0.21 -7.35
N GLY A 101 7.53 1.52 -7.66
CA GLY A 101 6.33 2.01 -8.33
C GLY A 101 6.40 1.89 -9.85
N ALA A 102 7.46 2.45 -10.46
CA ALA A 102 7.55 2.59 -11.91
C ALA A 102 7.88 1.29 -12.66
N LEU A 103 8.48 0.31 -12.00
CA LEU A 103 8.85 -0.96 -12.61
C LEU A 103 8.08 -2.13 -12.01
N ASP A 104 8.06 -2.26 -10.66
CA ASP A 104 7.49 -3.44 -10.03
C ASP A 104 5.96 -3.40 -10.02
N PHE A 105 5.36 -2.30 -9.55
CA PHE A 105 3.90 -2.14 -9.59
C PHE A 105 3.41 -2.04 -11.04
N GLU A 106 4.12 -1.35 -11.92
CA GLU A 106 3.80 -1.31 -13.35
C GLU A 106 3.75 -2.72 -13.96
N ALA A 107 4.70 -3.60 -13.62
CA ALA A 107 4.66 -5.00 -14.08
C ALA A 107 3.41 -5.74 -13.60
N MET A 108 2.90 -5.43 -12.40
CA MET A 108 1.63 -6.00 -11.91
C MET A 108 0.42 -5.46 -12.68
N LEU A 109 0.41 -4.18 -13.07
CA LEU A 109 -0.64 -3.62 -13.92
C LEU A 109 -0.64 -4.28 -15.31
N GLN A 110 0.54 -4.44 -15.91
CA GLN A 110 0.70 -5.13 -17.19
C GLN A 110 0.26 -6.60 -17.10
N ARG A 111 0.61 -7.29 -16.00
CA ARG A 111 0.13 -8.65 -15.73
C ARG A 111 -1.39 -8.70 -15.62
N ALA A 112 -1.98 -7.76 -14.89
CA ALA A 112 -3.42 -7.65 -14.71
C ALA A 112 -4.14 -7.56 -16.07
N GLN A 113 -3.69 -6.68 -16.95
CA GLN A 113 -4.23 -6.51 -18.29
C GLN A 113 -4.13 -7.77 -19.17
N ARG A 114 -2.99 -8.48 -19.08
CA ARG A 114 -2.79 -9.72 -19.84
C ARG A 114 -3.66 -10.87 -19.35
N LEU A 115 -3.80 -11.03 -18.03
CA LEU A 115 -4.52 -12.17 -17.45
C LEU A 115 -6.01 -11.94 -17.29
N PHE A 116 -6.42 -10.68 -17.16
CA PHE A 116 -7.79 -10.24 -16.89
C PHE A 116 -8.20 -9.12 -17.86
N PRO A 117 -8.19 -9.38 -19.19
CA PRO A 117 -8.44 -8.35 -20.18
C PRO A 117 -9.85 -7.75 -20.02
N GLY A 118 -9.90 -6.42 -19.97
CA GLY A 118 -11.15 -5.66 -19.82
C GLY A 118 -11.73 -5.58 -18.42
N GLN A 119 -11.17 -6.32 -17.45
CA GLN A 119 -11.63 -6.22 -16.06
C GLN A 119 -11.17 -4.91 -15.41
N PRO A 120 -12.03 -4.27 -14.58
CA PRO A 120 -11.66 -3.08 -13.84
C PRO A 120 -10.51 -3.38 -12.85
N ILE A 121 -9.50 -2.51 -12.81
CA ILE A 121 -8.34 -2.66 -11.92
C ILE A 121 -8.49 -1.70 -10.73
N ASP A 122 -8.53 -2.25 -9.54
CA ASP A 122 -8.54 -1.53 -8.28
C ASP A 122 -7.23 -1.76 -7.53
N VAL A 123 -6.87 -0.85 -6.63
CA VAL A 123 -5.65 -0.97 -5.81
C VAL A 123 -5.97 -0.77 -4.33
N VAL A 124 -5.34 -1.58 -3.49
CA VAL A 124 -5.24 -1.32 -2.06
C VAL A 124 -3.76 -1.09 -1.74
N GLY A 125 -3.42 0.12 -1.30
CA GLY A 125 -2.06 0.51 -0.96
C GLY A 125 -1.87 0.75 0.53
N HIS A 126 -0.94 0.05 1.16
CA HIS A 126 -0.56 0.27 2.55
C HIS A 126 0.70 1.12 2.63
N SER A 127 0.67 2.22 3.40
CA SER A 127 1.84 3.08 3.61
C SER A 127 2.46 3.50 2.28
N PHE A 128 3.74 3.21 2.02
CA PHE A 128 4.38 3.44 0.72
C PHE A 128 3.59 2.81 -0.45
N GLY A 129 2.87 1.72 -0.25
CA GLY A 129 2.07 1.08 -1.30
C GLY A 129 1.02 1.98 -1.93
N GLY A 130 0.48 2.95 -1.18
CA GLY A 130 -0.37 3.99 -1.76
C GLY A 130 0.40 5.03 -2.58
N CYS A 131 1.62 5.36 -2.17
CA CYS A 131 2.53 6.19 -2.96
C CYS A 131 2.97 5.49 -4.25
N ALA A 132 3.28 4.19 -4.18
CA ALA A 132 3.65 3.38 -5.35
C ALA A 132 2.59 3.41 -6.45
N ALA A 133 1.30 3.49 -6.09
CA ALA A 133 0.21 3.60 -7.05
C ALA A 133 0.34 4.82 -7.97
N GLY A 134 0.85 5.94 -7.45
CA GLY A 134 1.07 7.15 -8.23
C GLY A 134 2.40 7.22 -8.98
N LEU A 135 3.27 6.22 -8.83
CA LEU A 135 4.57 6.16 -9.54
C LEU A 135 4.52 5.31 -10.80
N ALA A 136 3.46 4.52 -11.00
CA ALA A 136 3.33 3.67 -12.17
C ALA A 136 2.96 4.48 -13.42
N PRO A 137 3.60 4.26 -14.57
CA PRO A 137 3.24 4.89 -15.85
C PRO A 137 1.78 4.69 -16.24
N SER A 138 1.20 3.54 -15.94
CA SER A 138 -0.19 3.15 -16.25
C SER A 138 -1.18 3.46 -15.12
N ALA A 139 -0.88 4.42 -14.22
CA ALA A 139 -1.74 4.77 -13.08
C ALA A 139 -3.12 5.32 -13.48
N ASP A 140 -3.28 5.81 -14.70
CA ASP A 140 -4.56 6.28 -15.26
C ASP A 140 -5.59 5.16 -15.51
N GLN A 141 -5.15 3.91 -15.51
CA GLN A 141 -6.01 2.73 -15.72
C GLN A 141 -6.71 2.26 -14.42
N LEU A 142 -6.33 2.83 -13.28
CA LEU A 142 -6.94 2.48 -12.01
C LEU A 142 -8.36 3.02 -11.91
N ARG A 143 -9.32 2.13 -11.57
CA ARG A 143 -10.70 2.50 -11.34
C ARG A 143 -10.91 3.08 -9.95
N ARG A 144 -10.43 2.38 -8.93
CA ARG A 144 -10.56 2.77 -7.51
C ARG A 144 -9.26 2.50 -6.76
N LEU A 145 -8.99 3.37 -5.80
CA LEU A 145 -7.82 3.28 -4.93
C LEU A 145 -8.27 3.39 -3.47
N VAL A 146 -7.89 2.42 -2.66
CA VAL A 146 -7.97 2.50 -1.20
C VAL A 146 -6.56 2.58 -0.66
N THR A 147 -6.25 3.57 0.14
CA THR A 147 -4.96 3.65 0.83
C THR A 147 -5.14 3.60 2.33
N VAL A 148 -4.23 2.94 3.04
CA VAL A 148 -4.22 2.84 4.50
C VAL A 148 -2.90 3.36 5.02
N GLY A 149 -2.93 4.44 5.79
CA GLY A 149 -1.73 5.07 6.35
C GLY A 149 -0.71 5.51 5.30
N ALA A 150 -1.15 5.81 4.06
CA ALA A 150 -0.25 6.03 2.94
C ALA A 150 0.41 7.40 2.98
N GLN A 151 1.74 7.41 2.90
CA GLN A 151 2.57 8.61 2.94
C GLN A 151 3.97 8.31 2.39
N PHE A 152 4.81 9.32 2.22
CA PHE A 152 6.19 9.17 1.75
C PHE A 152 7.26 9.68 2.74
N ALA A 153 7.02 9.46 4.03
CA ALA A 153 8.00 9.61 5.12
C ALA A 153 8.66 11.00 5.25
N TYR A 154 7.89 12.09 5.11
CA TYR A 154 8.39 13.40 5.52
C TYR A 154 8.32 13.52 7.04
N TRP A 155 9.47 13.51 7.70
CA TRP A 155 9.58 13.40 9.15
C TRP A 155 8.84 14.48 9.96
N ARG A 156 8.67 15.70 9.41
CA ARG A 156 7.95 16.77 10.09
C ARG A 156 6.44 16.52 10.19
N ASP A 157 5.93 15.63 9.35
CA ASP A 157 4.53 15.21 9.40
C ASP A 157 4.28 14.08 10.39
N TYR A 158 5.29 13.46 10.97
CA TYR A 158 5.13 12.45 12.03
C TYR A 158 4.44 13.03 13.26
N ALA A 159 3.74 12.19 14.03
CA ALA A 159 3.06 12.60 15.25
C ALA A 159 4.04 13.29 16.21
N ALA A 160 3.61 14.40 16.80
CA ALA A 160 4.49 15.32 17.53
C ALA A 160 5.20 14.68 18.73
N ASP A 161 4.51 13.75 19.42
CA ASP A 161 5.01 13.00 20.57
C ASP A 161 6.12 11.99 20.25
N SER A 162 6.11 11.44 19.03
CA SER A 162 7.04 10.40 18.57
C SER A 162 8.01 10.88 17.47
N ARG A 163 7.84 12.10 16.96
CA ARG A 163 8.58 12.67 15.82
C ARG A 163 10.07 12.51 15.91
N TRP A 164 10.66 12.92 17.01
CA TRP A 164 12.11 12.90 17.19
C TRP A 164 12.67 11.50 17.34
N GLN A 165 11.93 10.61 18.01
CA GLN A 165 12.29 9.19 18.10
C GLN A 165 12.27 8.53 16.71
N LEU A 166 11.21 8.77 15.93
CA LEU A 166 11.08 8.26 14.58
C LEU A 166 12.13 8.85 13.63
N PHE A 167 12.44 10.15 13.78
CA PHE A 167 13.52 10.79 13.04
C PHE A 167 14.86 10.11 13.33
N GLY A 168 15.23 9.97 14.59
CA GLY A 168 16.46 9.29 14.98
C GLY A 168 16.54 7.84 14.45
N LYS A 169 15.43 7.11 14.49
CA LYS A 169 15.36 5.72 14.01
C LYS A 169 15.48 5.61 12.50
N TRP A 170 14.67 6.36 11.74
CA TRP A 170 14.50 6.16 10.30
C TRP A 170 15.35 7.08 9.44
N HIS A 171 15.73 8.26 9.94
CA HIS A 171 16.51 9.24 9.17
C HIS A 171 17.97 9.34 9.61
N VAL A 172 18.35 8.69 10.74
CA VAL A 172 19.74 8.65 11.22
C VAL A 172 20.24 7.22 11.34
N LEU A 173 19.64 6.41 12.21
CA LEU A 173 20.15 5.06 12.53
C LEU A 173 20.03 4.12 11.32
N MET A 174 18.90 4.13 10.63
CA MET A 174 18.67 3.25 9.46
C MET A 174 19.70 3.52 8.34
N PRO A 175 19.97 4.77 7.90
CA PRO A 175 21.02 5.06 6.92
C PRO A 175 22.43 4.68 7.40
N LEU A 176 22.75 4.90 8.67
CA LEU A 176 24.06 4.52 9.23
C LEU A 176 24.29 3.00 9.15
N LEU A 177 23.30 2.21 9.58
CA LEU A 177 23.38 0.75 9.47
C LEU A 177 23.47 0.30 8.01
N THR A 178 22.70 0.95 7.13
CA THR A 178 22.72 0.66 5.69
C THR A 178 24.12 0.90 5.09
N ARG A 179 24.79 1.98 5.51
CA ARG A 179 26.17 2.27 5.05
C ARG A 179 27.15 1.19 5.46
N VAL A 180 27.00 0.60 6.66
CA VAL A 180 27.88 -0.46 7.18
C VAL A 180 27.64 -1.80 6.46
N PHE A 181 26.38 -2.18 6.28
CA PHE A 181 26.02 -3.51 5.76
C PHE A 181 25.80 -3.53 4.24
N GLY A 182 25.68 -2.37 3.57
CA GLY A 182 25.32 -2.25 2.16
C GLY A 182 23.82 -2.38 1.88
N TYR A 183 23.01 -2.60 2.92
CA TYR A 183 21.55 -2.63 2.96
C TYR A 183 21.10 -2.47 4.43
N PHE A 184 19.84 -2.16 4.68
CA PHE A 184 19.33 -2.12 6.05
C PHE A 184 18.97 -3.54 6.53
N PRO A 185 19.65 -4.07 7.58
CA PRO A 185 19.46 -5.44 8.04
C PRO A 185 18.23 -5.58 8.95
N GLY A 186 17.05 -5.22 8.46
CA GLY A 186 15.81 -5.13 9.23
C GLY A 186 15.41 -6.43 9.90
N LYS A 187 15.61 -7.57 9.21
CA LYS A 187 15.34 -8.91 9.76
C LYS A 187 16.15 -9.21 11.01
N ARG A 188 17.43 -8.88 11.01
CA ARG A 188 18.32 -9.12 12.16
C ARG A 188 17.92 -8.27 13.37
N LEU A 189 17.27 -7.13 13.14
CA LEU A 189 16.80 -6.20 14.17
C LEU A 189 15.36 -6.50 14.63
N GLY A 190 14.65 -7.42 13.95
CA GLY A 190 13.25 -7.71 14.24
C GLY A 190 12.30 -6.53 13.92
N TRP A 191 12.71 -5.64 13.00
CA TRP A 191 11.91 -4.42 12.71
C TRP A 191 11.07 -4.58 11.45
N LEU A 192 11.70 -4.95 10.33
CA LEU A 192 11.12 -5.08 8.99
C LEU A 192 11.89 -6.18 8.24
N GLU A 193 11.55 -6.40 6.97
CA GLU A 193 12.45 -7.15 6.05
C GLU A 193 13.75 -6.36 5.81
N ASP A 194 14.77 -7.05 5.33
CA ASP A 194 15.99 -6.37 4.89
C ASP A 194 15.66 -5.44 3.73
N THR A 195 16.11 -4.17 3.81
CA THR A 195 15.71 -3.13 2.89
C THR A 195 16.87 -2.72 1.98
N PRO A 196 16.68 -2.63 0.66
CA PRO A 196 17.70 -2.14 -0.27
C PRO A 196 18.19 -0.74 0.07
N ALA A 197 19.47 -0.48 -0.17
CA ALA A 197 20.09 0.80 0.18
C ALA A 197 19.44 2.01 -0.49
N GLY A 198 19.03 1.91 -1.76
CA GLY A 198 18.35 3.01 -2.46
C GLY A 198 16.97 3.32 -1.87
N VAL A 199 16.22 2.29 -1.42
CA VAL A 199 14.96 2.48 -0.69
C VAL A 199 15.20 3.21 0.63
N VAL A 200 16.27 2.87 1.36
CA VAL A 200 16.65 3.60 2.59
C VAL A 200 17.00 5.05 2.29
N GLN A 201 17.70 5.32 1.20
CA GLN A 201 18.05 6.69 0.79
C GLN A 201 16.79 7.52 0.51
N ASP A 202 15.81 6.95 -0.22
CA ASP A 202 14.55 7.62 -0.47
C ASP A 202 13.77 7.86 0.81
N TRP A 203 13.62 6.83 1.68
CA TRP A 203 12.91 6.96 2.95
C TRP A 203 13.54 8.02 3.85
N SER A 204 14.85 8.00 3.99
CA SER A 204 15.55 8.89 4.92
C SER A 204 15.75 10.32 4.39
N THR A 205 15.36 10.62 3.15
CA THR A 205 15.46 11.97 2.58
C THR A 205 14.50 12.92 3.31
N PRO A 206 14.99 13.98 3.94
CA PRO A 206 14.19 14.86 4.80
C PRO A 206 13.43 15.94 4.00
N SER A 207 12.81 15.57 2.87
CA SER A 207 12.09 16.50 1.99
C SER A 207 10.60 16.33 2.05
N ALA A 208 9.88 17.47 2.00
CA ALA A 208 8.44 17.54 1.86
C ALA A 208 7.95 17.28 0.42
N ALA A 209 8.86 17.29 -0.56
CA ALA A 209 8.57 17.03 -1.97
C ALA A 209 9.15 15.68 -2.39
N TYR A 210 8.33 14.86 -3.07
CA TYR A 210 8.76 13.53 -3.54
C TYR A 210 9.87 13.64 -4.59
N GLU A 211 9.82 14.65 -5.46
CA GLU A 211 10.76 14.94 -6.54
C GLU A 211 12.20 15.14 -6.04
N GLN A 212 12.37 15.48 -4.79
CA GLN A 212 13.68 15.68 -4.18
C GLN A 212 14.31 14.39 -3.68
N ARG A 213 13.63 13.26 -3.75
CA ARG A 213 14.20 11.97 -3.40
C ARG A 213 15.24 11.54 -4.43
N PRO A 214 16.33 10.89 -3.99
CA PRO A 214 17.43 10.51 -4.88
C PRO A 214 16.97 9.74 -6.13
N SER A 215 16.02 8.82 -6.00
CA SER A 215 15.51 8.04 -7.13
C SER A 215 14.58 8.84 -8.06
N ALA A 216 13.90 9.85 -7.54
CA ALA A 216 12.93 10.64 -8.31
C ALA A 216 13.59 11.77 -9.13
N ARG A 217 14.78 12.24 -8.72
CA ARG A 217 15.48 13.36 -9.38
C ARG A 217 15.82 13.12 -10.86
N ALA A 218 15.93 11.88 -11.26
CA ALA A 218 16.21 11.50 -12.65
C ALA A 218 14.95 11.44 -13.53
N LEU A 219 13.76 11.53 -12.94
CA LEU A 219 12.51 11.52 -13.68
C LEU A 219 12.16 12.92 -14.14
N VAL A 220 11.79 13.04 -15.42
CA VAL A 220 11.36 14.33 -16.01
C VAL A 220 10.00 14.72 -15.42
N ASP A 221 9.09 13.73 -15.27
CA ASP A 221 7.77 13.90 -14.69
C ASP A 221 7.43 12.73 -13.78
N LEU A 222 6.79 13.02 -12.65
CA LEU A 222 6.21 12.01 -11.78
C LEU A 222 4.77 11.75 -12.21
N PRO A 223 4.36 10.48 -12.41
CA PRO A 223 3.04 10.17 -12.94
C PRO A 223 1.89 10.28 -11.94
N PHE A 224 2.11 10.83 -10.74
CA PHE A 224 1.09 10.99 -9.70
C PHE A 224 -0.19 11.67 -10.21
N ALA A 225 -0.08 12.72 -11.01
CA ALA A 225 -1.22 13.44 -11.58
C ALA A 225 -2.04 12.59 -12.58
N ARG A 226 -1.52 11.42 -13.02
CA ARG A 226 -2.26 10.48 -13.88
C ARG A 226 -3.27 9.65 -13.10
N VAL A 227 -3.16 9.56 -11.77
CA VAL A 227 -4.13 8.83 -10.94
C VAL A 227 -5.49 9.51 -11.03
N ARG A 228 -6.42 8.90 -11.76
CA ARG A 228 -7.81 9.33 -11.90
C ARG A 228 -8.78 8.49 -11.07
N ALA A 229 -8.27 7.45 -10.44
CA ALA A 229 -9.04 6.55 -9.59
C ALA A 229 -9.78 7.32 -8.51
N ARG A 230 -11.04 6.99 -8.24
CA ARG A 230 -11.69 7.42 -6.99
C ARG A 230 -10.89 6.89 -5.80
N THR A 231 -10.38 7.79 -4.98
CA THR A 231 -9.45 7.47 -3.91
C THR A 231 -10.08 7.65 -2.53
N LEU A 232 -10.03 6.58 -1.72
CA LEU A 232 -10.28 6.62 -0.29
C LEU A 232 -8.94 6.48 0.45
N ALA A 233 -8.54 7.53 1.14
CA ALA A 233 -7.43 7.44 2.09
C ALA A 233 -7.98 7.18 3.50
N ILE A 234 -7.53 6.10 4.12
CA ILE A 234 -7.84 5.76 5.51
C ILE A 234 -6.62 6.07 6.36
N SER A 235 -6.79 6.92 7.37
CA SER A 235 -5.78 7.18 8.39
C SER A 235 -6.29 6.77 9.76
N LEU A 236 -5.38 6.31 10.63
CA LEU A 236 -5.68 5.86 11.97
C LEU A 236 -5.16 6.90 12.97
N SER A 237 -5.96 7.27 13.97
CA SER A 237 -5.59 8.39 14.86
C SER A 237 -4.39 8.09 15.74
N ASP A 238 -4.12 6.81 15.99
CA ASP A 238 -2.99 6.29 16.75
C ASP A 238 -1.80 5.81 15.90
N ASP A 239 -1.82 6.16 14.59
CA ASP A 239 -0.71 5.90 13.68
C ASP A 239 0.26 7.10 13.69
N PRO A 240 1.51 6.93 14.20
CA PRO A 240 2.46 8.03 14.27
C PRO A 240 3.05 8.45 12.92
N PHE A 241 2.89 7.62 11.88
CA PHE A 241 3.34 7.91 10.51
C PHE A 241 2.22 8.52 9.66
N GLY A 242 1.02 7.91 9.72
CA GLY A 242 -0.15 8.28 8.92
C GLY A 242 -0.97 9.40 9.58
N THR A 243 -0.33 10.51 9.93
CA THR A 243 -1.02 11.70 10.43
C THR A 243 -1.85 12.35 9.33
N VAL A 244 -2.77 13.26 9.68
CA VAL A 244 -3.54 14.01 8.67
C VAL A 244 -2.60 14.73 7.70
N ALA A 245 -1.58 15.42 8.22
CA ALA A 245 -0.62 16.15 7.38
C ALA A 245 0.12 15.23 6.40
N ALA A 246 0.54 14.03 6.86
CA ALA A 246 1.25 13.07 6.01
C ALA A 246 0.36 12.51 4.88
N ILE A 247 -0.90 12.18 5.21
CA ILE A 247 -1.87 11.67 4.24
C ILE A 247 -2.25 12.76 3.23
N GLU A 248 -2.60 13.95 3.68
CA GLU A 248 -2.97 15.07 2.80
C GLU A 248 -1.83 15.48 1.88
N ARG A 249 -0.57 15.38 2.33
CA ARG A 249 0.61 15.63 1.49
C ARG A 249 0.69 14.67 0.31
N LEU A 250 0.44 13.38 0.53
CA LEU A 250 0.40 12.40 -0.57
C LEU A 250 -0.82 12.64 -1.46
N LEU A 251 -1.99 12.84 -0.87
CA LEU A 251 -3.22 13.11 -1.63
C LEU A 251 -3.11 14.34 -2.51
N GLY A 252 -2.32 15.34 -2.09
CA GLY A 252 -2.02 16.53 -2.89
C GLY A 252 -1.42 16.22 -4.26
N TYR A 253 -0.70 15.12 -4.40
CA TYR A 253 -0.14 14.66 -5.68
C TYR A 253 -1.17 14.02 -6.62
N PHE A 254 -2.29 13.52 -6.11
CA PHE A 254 -3.34 12.87 -6.91
C PHE A 254 -4.35 13.91 -7.42
N GLU A 255 -3.87 14.91 -8.17
CA GLU A 255 -4.64 16.10 -8.57
C GLU A 255 -5.88 15.75 -9.42
N ALA A 256 -5.79 14.71 -10.28
CA ALA A 256 -6.89 14.28 -11.15
C ALA A 256 -7.87 13.31 -10.47
N SER A 257 -7.65 12.96 -9.19
CA SER A 257 -8.46 11.99 -8.43
C SER A 257 -9.54 12.68 -7.62
N GLU A 258 -10.76 12.12 -7.61
CA GLU A 258 -11.75 12.41 -6.59
C GLU A 258 -11.33 11.73 -5.28
N ARG A 259 -11.02 12.51 -4.25
CA ARG A 259 -10.36 12.06 -3.02
C ARG A 259 -11.26 12.22 -1.81
N SER A 260 -11.33 11.18 -0.99
CA SER A 260 -11.95 11.19 0.33
C SER A 260 -10.93 10.76 1.37
N HIS A 261 -10.81 11.47 2.48
CA HIS A 261 -9.94 11.10 3.58
C HIS A 261 -10.78 10.77 4.82
N LEU A 262 -10.80 9.48 5.17
CA LEU A 262 -11.48 8.96 6.36
C LEU A 262 -10.45 8.75 7.48
N ARG A 263 -10.66 9.41 8.62
CA ARG A 263 -9.84 9.23 9.82
C ARG A 263 -10.62 8.45 10.86
N ILE A 264 -10.05 7.33 11.30
CA ILE A 264 -10.65 6.40 12.27
C ILE A 264 -9.84 6.43 13.56
N ALA A 265 -10.51 6.65 14.69
CA ALA A 265 -9.91 6.45 16.00
C ALA A 265 -10.19 5.01 16.49
N PRO A 266 -9.30 4.42 17.32
CA PRO A 266 -9.57 3.11 17.91
C PRO A 266 -10.95 3.03 18.59
N GLY A 267 -11.35 4.10 19.30
CA GLY A 267 -12.66 4.19 19.97
C GLY A 267 -13.87 4.17 19.02
N ASP A 268 -13.71 4.56 17.76
CA ASP A 268 -14.81 4.52 16.77
C ASP A 268 -15.23 3.08 16.43
N ILE A 269 -14.39 2.10 16.78
CA ILE A 269 -14.61 0.67 16.52
C ILE A 269 -14.50 -0.20 17.79
N ASP A 270 -14.67 0.41 18.97
CA ASP A 270 -14.59 -0.24 20.29
C ASP A 270 -13.23 -0.94 20.54
N GLU A 271 -12.14 -0.37 20.04
CA GLU A 271 -10.78 -0.88 20.20
C GLU A 271 -9.90 0.10 20.99
N SER A 272 -8.89 -0.42 21.67
CA SER A 272 -7.92 0.41 22.42
C SER A 272 -6.75 0.87 21.54
N ARG A 273 -6.45 0.12 20.48
CA ARG A 273 -5.30 0.39 19.60
C ARG A 273 -5.50 -0.27 18.23
N ILE A 274 -5.07 0.46 17.18
CA ILE A 274 -4.95 -0.04 15.81
C ILE A 274 -3.49 0.13 15.34
N GLY A 275 -3.01 1.39 15.23
CA GLY A 275 -1.66 1.74 14.77
C GLY A 275 -1.44 1.47 13.28
N HIS A 276 -0.20 1.67 12.82
CA HIS A 276 0.14 1.72 11.40
C HIS A 276 -0.16 0.43 10.61
N PHE A 277 0.02 -0.74 11.22
CA PHE A 277 -0.01 -2.02 10.50
C PHE A 277 -1.32 -2.79 10.67
N ALA A 278 -1.99 -2.67 11.80
CA ALA A 278 -2.97 -3.66 12.21
C ALA A 278 -4.29 -3.63 11.42
N PHE A 279 -4.57 -2.62 10.59
CA PHE A 279 -5.73 -2.62 9.70
C PHE A 279 -5.90 -3.96 8.96
N PHE A 280 -4.80 -4.55 8.48
CA PHE A 280 -4.79 -5.81 7.72
C PHE A 280 -4.75 -7.07 8.61
N HIS A 281 -4.72 -6.92 9.92
CA HIS A 281 -4.77 -8.05 10.85
C HIS A 281 -6.20 -8.60 10.94
N SER A 282 -6.35 -9.93 10.91
CA SER A 282 -7.66 -10.60 10.88
C SER A 282 -8.61 -10.25 12.02
N ARG A 283 -8.09 -9.79 13.19
CA ARG A 283 -8.94 -9.31 14.29
C ARG A 283 -9.80 -8.12 13.90
N PHE A 284 -9.35 -7.32 12.93
CA PHE A 284 -10.07 -6.14 12.45
C PHE A 284 -10.96 -6.42 11.23
N GLN A 285 -11.01 -7.68 10.77
CA GLN A 285 -11.86 -8.09 9.65
C GLN A 285 -13.32 -7.65 9.84
N PRO A 286 -13.98 -7.81 11.00
CA PRO A 286 -15.38 -7.44 11.14
C PRO A 286 -15.64 -5.93 11.12
N ARG A 287 -14.64 -5.12 11.45
CA ARG A 287 -14.83 -3.67 11.68
C ARG A 287 -14.21 -2.80 10.59
N LEU A 288 -13.00 -3.11 10.12
CA LEU A 288 -12.25 -2.26 9.20
C LEU A 288 -12.31 -2.74 7.74
N TRP A 289 -12.27 -4.06 7.49
CA TRP A 289 -12.24 -4.57 6.12
C TRP A 289 -13.50 -4.28 5.32
N PRO A 290 -14.72 -4.26 5.91
CA PRO A 290 -15.93 -3.86 5.18
C PRO A 290 -15.87 -2.44 4.62
N ILE A 291 -15.12 -1.51 5.25
CA ILE A 291 -14.96 -0.14 4.76
C ILE A 291 -14.26 -0.14 3.40
N ALA A 292 -13.10 -0.84 3.32
CA ALA A 292 -12.36 -0.99 2.08
C ALA A 292 -13.17 -1.76 1.02
N LEU A 293 -13.84 -2.85 1.43
CA LEU A 293 -14.68 -3.65 0.55
C LEU A 293 -15.81 -2.81 -0.08
N HIS A 294 -16.54 -2.07 0.73
CA HIS A 294 -17.66 -1.25 0.26
C HIS A 294 -17.18 -0.18 -0.73
N TRP A 295 -16.04 0.48 -0.42
CA TRP A 295 -15.45 1.44 -1.35
C TRP A 295 -15.06 0.78 -2.68
N LEU A 296 -14.42 -0.38 -2.64
CA LEU A 296 -14.03 -1.13 -3.86
C LEU A 296 -15.26 -1.58 -4.67
N GLN A 297 -16.39 -1.83 -4.04
CA GLN A 297 -17.63 -2.24 -4.71
C GLN A 297 -18.44 -1.04 -5.22
N GLN A 298 -18.55 0.05 -4.45
CA GLN A 298 -19.49 1.15 -4.70
C GLN A 298 -18.81 2.48 -5.08
N GLY A 299 -17.54 2.69 -4.71
CA GLY A 299 -16.84 3.97 -4.90
C GLY A 299 -17.29 5.07 -3.95
N GLN A 300 -17.96 4.73 -2.87
CA GLN A 300 -18.41 5.64 -1.82
C GLN A 300 -18.37 4.95 -0.46
N LEU A 301 -18.42 5.71 0.62
CA LEU A 301 -18.54 5.17 1.96
C LEU A 301 -19.99 4.74 2.23
N ALA A 302 -20.17 3.67 3.01
CA ALA A 302 -21.47 3.27 3.51
C ALA A 302 -21.98 4.28 4.55
N GLU A 303 -23.30 4.40 4.67
CA GLU A 303 -23.92 5.14 5.78
C GLU A 303 -23.52 4.52 7.12
N GLY A 304 -23.17 5.34 8.09
CA GLY A 304 -22.72 4.87 9.41
C GLY A 304 -21.29 4.31 9.44
N THR A 305 -20.49 4.50 8.39
CA THR A 305 -19.05 4.14 8.42
C THR A 305 -18.37 4.80 9.62
N PRO A 306 -17.64 4.02 10.48
CA PRO A 306 -16.96 4.59 11.64
C PRO A 306 -15.85 5.56 11.25
N GLY A 307 -15.62 6.55 12.10
CA GLY A 307 -14.63 7.59 11.85
C GLY A 307 -15.23 8.89 11.34
N ARG A 308 -14.37 9.80 10.90
CA ARG A 308 -14.77 11.11 10.39
C ARG A 308 -14.09 11.43 9.05
N LEU A 309 -14.80 12.05 8.14
CA LEU A 309 -14.19 12.63 6.94
C LEU A 309 -13.38 13.87 7.32
N ILE A 310 -12.18 13.96 6.76
CA ILE A 310 -11.32 15.14 6.86
C ILE A 310 -11.64 16.04 5.68
N SER A 311 -11.98 17.30 5.95
CA SER A 311 -12.18 18.30 4.90
C SER A 311 -10.83 18.66 4.26
N PRO A 312 -10.75 18.81 2.93
CA PRO A 312 -9.53 19.29 2.29
C PRO A 312 -9.11 20.65 2.87
N GLY A 313 -7.85 20.75 3.32
CA GLY A 313 -7.31 22.00 3.87
C GLY A 313 -7.56 22.21 5.38
N ALA A 314 -7.99 21.21 6.13
CA ALA A 314 -8.13 21.26 7.59
C ALA A 314 -6.78 21.10 8.33
#